data_eafca092c0bb7f12e49e503e7ca2ef51
#
_entry.id   eafca092c0bb7f12e49e503e7ca2ef51
#
_cell.length_a   1.000
_cell.length_b   1.000
_cell.length_c   1.000
_cell.angle_alpha   90.00
_cell.angle_beta   90.00
_cell.angle_gamma   90.00
#
_symmetry.space_group_name_H-M   'P 1'
#
loop_
_entity.id
_entity.type
_entity.pdbx_description
1 polymer ?
#
loop_
_entity_poly.entity_id
_entity_poly.type
_entity_poly.pdbx_seq_one_letter_code
_entity_poly.pdbx_strand_id
1 'polypeptide(L)'
;ALSISGIRNKGLLKLIQLPFIVIISTIQAVKALKVTKTKLLIVMGGYVSLPAALAAKILNIKLIVHEQNSIPGLTNKILSFISNQNFSAFPNSLRKSKIIGNPIRKEIEQVRNPKKRFLNRKGPLRILIFGGSLGSKAFNQVLPSMFKKINGKNKLSIIHQSGEKMFELLKESYEGADFKVETRKYIFDMEKKYNWADIVIARSGALTVSELIASGSASILIPYPFAVDDHQFFNAKILKDAGAAEIIREKDLEEKLVLNLVKLDRKKCENMALKAKELHSYDACAEVLKVCNTLLK
;
A
#
# COMPACT_ATOMS: atom_id res chain seq x y z
N ALA A 1 12.95 -8.43 -22.45
CA ALA A 1 12.22 -7.29 -21.88
C ALA A 1 11.18 -6.78 -22.86
N LEU A 2 10.03 -6.30 -22.42
CA LEU A 2 9.03 -5.67 -23.28
C LEU A 2 9.41 -4.20 -23.52
N SER A 3 9.32 -3.76 -24.79
CA SER A 3 9.67 -2.38 -25.19
C SER A 3 8.49 -1.42 -24.94
N ILE A 4 8.01 -1.34 -23.71
CA ILE A 4 6.88 -0.48 -23.35
C ILE A 4 7.21 0.39 -22.13
N SER A 5 6.81 1.67 -22.18
CA SER A 5 6.94 2.63 -21.08
C SER A 5 5.62 3.30 -20.80
N GLY A 6 5.43 3.79 -19.55
CA GLY A 6 4.23 4.54 -19.18
C GLY A 6 4.02 5.78 -20.05
N ILE A 7 2.79 6.06 -20.44
CA ILE A 7 2.41 7.05 -21.46
C ILE A 7 1.82 8.31 -20.85
N ARG A 8 1.41 8.24 -19.60
CA ARG A 8 0.72 9.34 -18.91
C ARG A 8 1.64 10.56 -18.82
N ASN A 9 1.15 11.73 -19.24
CA ASN A 9 1.85 13.02 -19.33
C ASN A 9 2.95 13.12 -20.42
N LYS A 10 2.90 12.31 -21.46
CA LYS A 10 3.84 12.40 -22.58
C LYS A 10 3.06 12.82 -23.84
N GLY A 11 3.36 13.99 -24.40
CA GLY A 11 2.65 14.73 -25.43
C GLY A 11 2.01 13.93 -26.59
N LEU A 12 1.22 14.60 -27.42
CA LEU A 12 0.34 14.05 -28.47
C LEU A 12 1.00 13.03 -29.40
N LEU A 13 2.27 13.25 -29.76
CA LEU A 13 3.07 12.33 -30.63
C LEU A 13 3.19 10.91 -30.04
N LYS A 14 3.32 10.78 -28.70
CA LYS A 14 3.39 9.46 -28.06
C LYS A 14 2.03 8.76 -28.00
N LEU A 15 0.94 9.52 -28.02
CA LEU A 15 -0.41 8.95 -28.08
C LEU A 15 -0.66 8.28 -29.44
N ILE A 16 -0.17 8.88 -30.53
CA ILE A 16 -0.27 8.32 -31.89
C ILE A 16 0.58 7.05 -32.04
N GLN A 17 1.73 6.99 -31.38
CA GLN A 17 2.61 5.82 -31.39
C GLN A 17 2.12 4.66 -30.52
N LEU A 18 1.15 4.91 -29.62
CA LEU A 18 0.66 3.92 -28.65
C LEU A 18 0.18 2.62 -29.28
N PRO A 19 -0.66 2.60 -30.31
CA PRO A 19 -1.11 1.37 -30.96
C PRO A 19 0.05 0.52 -31.47
N PHE A 20 1.03 1.14 -32.12
CA PHE A 20 2.22 0.44 -32.65
C PHE A 20 3.07 -0.16 -31.52
N ILE A 21 3.28 0.60 -30.43
CA ILE A 21 4.01 0.12 -29.25
C ILE A 21 3.28 -1.08 -28.62
N VAL A 22 1.94 -1.01 -28.51
CA VAL A 22 1.14 -2.11 -27.96
C VAL A 22 1.23 -3.34 -28.87
N ILE A 23 1.15 -3.18 -30.19
CA ILE A 23 1.28 -4.31 -31.15
C ILE A 23 2.65 -4.97 -31.02
N ILE A 24 3.74 -4.18 -31.10
CA ILE A 24 5.11 -4.72 -31.00
C ILE A 24 5.31 -5.42 -29.65
N SER A 25 4.88 -4.80 -28.55
CA SER A 25 4.98 -5.39 -27.22
C SER A 25 4.13 -6.65 -27.06
N THR A 26 2.98 -6.73 -27.74
CA THR A 26 2.15 -7.93 -27.77
C THR A 26 2.84 -9.06 -28.53
N ILE A 27 3.48 -8.79 -29.66
CA ILE A 27 4.28 -9.78 -30.40
C ILE A 27 5.43 -10.31 -29.53
N GLN A 28 6.14 -9.42 -28.83
CA GLN A 28 7.19 -9.80 -27.90
C GLN A 28 6.65 -10.67 -26.75
N ALA A 29 5.48 -10.32 -26.21
CA ALA A 29 4.82 -11.08 -25.15
C ALA A 29 4.37 -12.47 -25.66
N VAL A 30 3.84 -12.59 -26.90
CA VAL A 30 3.49 -13.88 -27.53
C VAL A 30 4.72 -14.79 -27.59
N LYS A 31 5.87 -14.27 -28.07
CA LYS A 31 7.11 -15.05 -28.10
C LYS A 31 7.53 -15.51 -26.70
N ALA A 32 7.49 -14.62 -25.72
CA ALA A 32 7.85 -14.94 -24.35
C ALA A 32 6.95 -16.03 -23.74
N LEU A 33 5.61 -15.88 -23.86
CA LEU A 33 4.65 -16.84 -23.33
C LEU A 33 4.75 -18.23 -24.00
N LYS A 34 5.07 -18.28 -25.30
CA LYS A 34 5.33 -19.56 -25.99
C LYS A 34 6.60 -20.25 -25.49
N VAL A 35 7.72 -19.50 -25.35
CA VAL A 35 9.00 -20.04 -24.86
C VAL A 35 8.85 -20.57 -23.43
N THR A 36 8.12 -19.86 -22.56
CA THR A 36 7.88 -20.29 -21.16
C THR A 36 6.80 -21.36 -21.02
N LYS A 37 6.15 -21.76 -22.14
CA LYS A 37 5.01 -22.71 -22.12
C LYS A 37 3.94 -22.34 -21.08
N THR A 38 3.66 -21.04 -20.98
CA THR A 38 2.74 -20.50 -19.97
C THR A 38 1.31 -21.01 -20.18
N LYS A 39 0.69 -21.55 -19.16
CA LYS A 39 -0.70 -22.05 -19.17
C LYS A 39 -1.70 -21.09 -18.54
N LEU A 40 -1.23 -20.22 -17.63
CA LEU A 40 -2.03 -19.25 -16.93
C LEU A 40 -1.22 -17.97 -16.72
N LEU A 41 -1.83 -16.81 -16.96
CA LEU A 41 -1.25 -15.50 -16.74
C LEU A 41 -2.04 -14.75 -15.65
N ILE A 42 -1.34 -14.23 -14.66
CA ILE A 42 -1.90 -13.32 -13.66
C ILE A 42 -1.36 -11.93 -13.92
N VAL A 43 -2.24 -10.94 -14.09
CA VAL A 43 -1.87 -9.55 -14.26
C VAL A 43 -2.36 -8.71 -13.08
N MET A 44 -1.50 -7.81 -12.64
CA MET A 44 -1.72 -6.97 -11.46
C MET A 44 -1.74 -5.47 -11.81
N GLY A 45 -2.06 -5.14 -13.07
CA GLY A 45 -2.14 -3.76 -13.54
C GLY A 45 -0.81 -3.21 -14.07
N GLY A 46 -0.82 -1.92 -14.36
CA GLY A 46 0.28 -1.23 -15.02
C GLY A 46 0.25 -1.41 -16.55
N TYR A 47 1.04 -0.59 -17.25
CA TYR A 47 1.04 -0.53 -18.71
C TYR A 47 1.57 -1.80 -19.39
N VAL A 48 2.41 -2.57 -18.70
CA VAL A 48 2.97 -3.84 -19.20
C VAL A 48 1.93 -4.96 -19.24
N SER A 49 0.91 -4.89 -18.39
CA SER A 49 -0.13 -5.91 -18.30
C SER A 49 -1.00 -6.00 -19.54
N LEU A 50 -1.23 -4.88 -20.25
CA LEU A 50 -2.10 -4.88 -21.45
C LEU A 50 -1.54 -5.78 -22.57
N PRO A 51 -0.33 -5.58 -23.08
CA PRO A 51 0.21 -6.44 -24.16
C PRO A 51 0.38 -7.89 -23.72
N ALA A 52 0.74 -8.15 -22.47
CA ALA A 52 0.84 -9.51 -21.94
C ALA A 52 -0.52 -10.23 -21.91
N ALA A 53 -1.58 -9.54 -21.52
CA ALA A 53 -2.93 -10.09 -21.49
C ALA A 53 -3.51 -10.32 -22.89
N LEU A 54 -3.24 -9.39 -23.83
CA LEU A 54 -3.61 -9.58 -25.25
C LEU A 54 -2.90 -10.80 -25.84
N ALA A 55 -1.61 -10.96 -25.58
CA ALA A 55 -0.85 -12.13 -26.01
C ALA A 55 -1.41 -13.43 -25.41
N ALA A 56 -1.80 -13.43 -24.14
CA ALA A 56 -2.46 -14.57 -23.48
C ALA A 56 -3.78 -14.94 -24.19
N LYS A 57 -4.58 -13.93 -24.57
CA LYS A 57 -5.83 -14.17 -25.33
C LYS A 57 -5.57 -14.75 -26.71
N ILE A 58 -4.58 -14.23 -27.47
CA ILE A 58 -4.19 -14.75 -28.77
C ILE A 58 -3.75 -16.23 -28.68
N LEU A 59 -3.08 -16.58 -27.59
CA LEU A 59 -2.57 -17.95 -27.35
C LEU A 59 -3.58 -18.86 -26.60
N ASN A 60 -4.79 -18.37 -26.34
CA ASN A 60 -5.83 -19.07 -25.53
C ASN A 60 -5.34 -19.47 -24.13
N ILE A 61 -4.43 -18.68 -23.56
CA ILE A 61 -3.93 -18.87 -22.18
C ILE A 61 -4.95 -18.28 -21.20
N LYS A 62 -5.19 -18.98 -20.08
CA LYS A 62 -6.07 -18.49 -19.04
C LYS A 62 -5.54 -17.20 -18.43
N LEU A 63 -6.42 -16.20 -18.20
CA LEU A 63 -6.09 -14.87 -17.71
C LEU A 63 -6.82 -14.56 -16.41
N ILE A 64 -6.07 -14.21 -15.37
CA ILE A 64 -6.57 -13.68 -14.11
C ILE A 64 -6.16 -12.21 -14.02
N VAL A 65 -7.07 -11.34 -13.60
CA VAL A 65 -6.80 -9.93 -13.29
C VAL A 65 -6.99 -9.71 -11.79
N HIS A 66 -6.02 -9.08 -11.14
CA HIS A 66 -6.12 -8.66 -9.74
C HIS A 66 -5.95 -7.14 -9.64
N GLU A 67 -6.90 -6.47 -9.01
CA GLU A 67 -6.84 -5.03 -8.71
C GLU A 67 -6.49 -4.80 -7.25
N GLN A 68 -5.39 -4.06 -7.01
CA GLN A 68 -4.86 -3.81 -5.69
C GLN A 68 -5.49 -2.60 -5.00
N ASN A 69 -5.93 -1.61 -5.78
CA ASN A 69 -6.43 -0.33 -5.26
C ASN A 69 -7.96 -0.33 -5.18
N SER A 70 -8.50 0.56 -4.37
CA SER A 70 -9.93 0.82 -4.31
C SER A 70 -10.46 1.48 -5.59
N ILE A 71 -9.62 2.29 -6.26
CA ILE A 71 -9.91 2.85 -7.59
C ILE A 71 -9.11 2.06 -8.63
N PRO A 72 -9.78 1.35 -9.53
CA PRO A 72 -9.08 0.49 -10.48
C PRO A 72 -8.39 1.29 -11.58
N GLY A 73 -7.16 0.86 -11.92
CA GLY A 73 -6.44 1.41 -13.05
C GLY A 73 -7.14 1.10 -14.39
N LEU A 74 -6.97 2.00 -15.38
CA LEU A 74 -7.59 1.84 -16.70
C LEU A 74 -7.27 0.49 -17.35
N THR A 75 -6.04 0.03 -17.25
CA THR A 75 -5.61 -1.28 -17.77
C THR A 75 -6.44 -2.41 -17.17
N ASN A 76 -6.58 -2.46 -15.84
CA ASN A 76 -7.35 -3.51 -15.19
C ASN A 76 -8.84 -3.41 -15.51
N LYS A 77 -9.39 -2.18 -15.67
CA LYS A 77 -10.77 -2.00 -16.15
C LYS A 77 -10.98 -2.67 -17.51
N ILE A 78 -10.10 -2.40 -18.47
CA ILE A 78 -10.20 -2.99 -19.82
C ILE A 78 -10.02 -4.51 -19.75
N LEU A 79 -9.00 -4.99 -19.06
CA LEU A 79 -8.69 -6.42 -18.98
C LEU A 79 -9.76 -7.23 -18.25
N SER A 80 -10.53 -6.62 -17.35
CA SER A 80 -11.63 -7.28 -16.64
C SER A 80 -12.75 -7.79 -17.57
N PHE A 81 -12.86 -7.27 -18.79
CA PHE A 81 -13.84 -7.74 -19.78
C PHE A 81 -13.39 -9.01 -20.51
N ILE A 82 -12.08 -9.27 -20.58
CA ILE A 82 -11.54 -10.38 -21.35
C ILE A 82 -10.89 -11.49 -20.47
N SER A 83 -10.79 -11.26 -19.18
CA SER A 83 -10.23 -12.23 -18.21
C SER A 83 -11.16 -13.41 -17.96
N ASN A 84 -10.58 -14.52 -17.53
CA ASN A 84 -11.33 -15.69 -17.04
C ASN A 84 -11.82 -15.48 -15.61
N GLN A 85 -11.03 -14.74 -14.80
CA GLN A 85 -11.37 -14.42 -13.42
C GLN A 85 -10.85 -13.03 -13.05
N ASN A 86 -11.68 -12.26 -12.33
CA ASN A 86 -11.30 -10.98 -11.74
C ASN A 86 -11.25 -11.11 -10.23
N PHE A 87 -10.17 -10.57 -9.65
CA PHE A 87 -10.01 -10.38 -8.22
C PHE A 87 -9.84 -8.89 -7.89
N SER A 88 -10.24 -8.50 -6.72
CA SER A 88 -10.02 -7.17 -6.17
C SER A 88 -9.64 -7.24 -4.70
N ALA A 89 -8.81 -6.29 -4.28
CA ALA A 89 -8.47 -6.17 -2.88
C ALA A 89 -9.59 -5.53 -2.05
N PHE A 90 -10.35 -4.62 -2.67
CA PHE A 90 -11.36 -3.82 -1.99
C PHE A 90 -12.72 -3.90 -2.70
N PRO A 91 -13.83 -3.63 -1.98
CA PRO A 91 -15.16 -3.65 -2.57
C PRO A 91 -15.30 -2.66 -3.74
N ASN A 92 -16.13 -3.01 -4.71
CA ASN A 92 -16.51 -2.18 -5.85
C ASN A 92 -15.36 -1.64 -6.72
N SER A 93 -14.15 -2.16 -6.55
CA SER A 93 -12.99 -1.69 -7.29
C SER A 93 -12.97 -2.19 -8.75
N LEU A 94 -13.49 -3.38 -9.04
CA LEU A 94 -13.46 -3.94 -10.38
C LEU A 94 -14.75 -4.70 -10.69
N ARG A 95 -15.21 -4.63 -11.97
CA ARG A 95 -16.43 -5.30 -12.42
C ARG A 95 -16.34 -6.82 -12.25
N LYS A 96 -17.42 -7.43 -11.71
CA LYS A 96 -17.55 -8.89 -11.53
C LYS A 96 -16.31 -9.51 -10.87
N SER A 97 -15.68 -8.79 -9.94
CA SER A 97 -14.55 -9.30 -9.20
C SER A 97 -14.97 -9.98 -7.91
N LYS A 98 -14.24 -11.04 -7.55
CA LYS A 98 -14.29 -11.60 -6.20
C LYS A 98 -13.33 -10.79 -5.31
N ILE A 99 -13.81 -10.32 -4.17
CA ILE A 99 -12.97 -9.64 -3.18
C ILE A 99 -12.17 -10.70 -2.44
N ILE A 100 -10.84 -10.58 -2.48
CA ILE A 100 -9.93 -11.54 -1.83
C ILE A 100 -8.84 -10.85 -0.99
N GLY A 101 -8.81 -9.51 -0.95
CA GLY A 101 -7.70 -8.76 -0.37
C GLY A 101 -6.48 -8.67 -1.30
N ASN A 102 -5.42 -8.06 -0.82
CA ASN A 102 -4.10 -8.08 -1.48
C ASN A 102 -3.25 -9.21 -0.91
N PRO A 103 -2.46 -9.91 -1.74
CA PRO A 103 -1.41 -10.79 -1.24
C PRO A 103 -0.42 -10.00 -0.39
N ILE A 104 -0.27 -10.39 0.86
CA ILE A 104 0.67 -9.79 1.81
C ILE A 104 1.62 -10.85 2.37
N ARG A 105 2.69 -10.41 3.00
CA ARG A 105 3.64 -11.32 3.64
C ARG A 105 3.02 -12.02 4.83
N LYS A 106 3.24 -13.32 4.95
CA LYS A 106 2.67 -14.16 6.01
C LYS A 106 3.05 -13.68 7.42
N GLU A 107 4.24 -13.14 7.58
CA GLU A 107 4.74 -12.58 8.85
C GLU A 107 3.89 -11.40 9.33
N ILE A 108 3.32 -10.60 8.41
CA ILE A 108 2.40 -9.50 8.76
C ILE A 108 1.08 -10.02 9.31
N GLU A 109 0.55 -11.10 8.74
CA GLU A 109 -0.68 -11.75 9.23
C GLU A 109 -0.52 -12.32 10.63
N GLN A 110 0.71 -12.73 10.98
CA GLN A 110 1.09 -13.28 12.29
C GLN A 110 1.35 -12.22 13.36
N VAL A 111 1.25 -10.93 13.05
CA VAL A 111 1.33 -9.87 14.06
C VAL A 111 0.29 -10.10 15.15
N ARG A 112 0.72 -9.98 16.41
CA ARG A 112 -0.15 -10.24 17.56
C ARG A 112 -1.46 -9.47 17.47
N ASN A 113 -2.56 -10.14 17.80
CA ASN A 113 -3.88 -9.50 17.87
C ASN A 113 -3.83 -8.23 18.75
N PRO A 114 -4.48 -7.14 18.35
CA PRO A 114 -4.46 -5.87 19.10
C PRO A 114 -4.77 -6.02 20.60
N LYS A 115 -5.79 -6.80 21.00
CA LYS A 115 -6.11 -7.04 22.42
C LYS A 115 -4.90 -7.53 23.22
N LYS A 116 -4.14 -8.51 22.67
CA LYS A 116 -2.93 -9.05 23.32
C LYS A 116 -1.76 -8.06 23.24
N ARG A 117 -1.66 -7.31 22.15
CA ARG A 117 -0.58 -6.37 21.90
C ARG A 117 -0.63 -5.15 22.80
N PHE A 118 -1.82 -4.64 23.11
CA PHE A 118 -2.02 -3.47 23.97
C PHE A 118 -2.15 -3.83 25.46
N LEU A 119 -2.37 -5.09 25.80
CA LEU A 119 -2.52 -5.54 27.19
C LEU A 119 -1.30 -5.15 28.03
N ASN A 120 -1.54 -4.44 29.14
CA ASN A 120 -0.52 -3.98 30.09
C ASN A 120 0.60 -3.13 29.47
N ARG A 121 0.41 -2.57 28.29
CA ARG A 121 1.41 -1.75 27.63
C ARG A 121 1.53 -0.38 28.32
N LYS A 122 2.74 -0.08 28.82
CA LYS A 122 3.07 1.15 29.54
C LYS A 122 4.19 1.93 28.82
N GLY A 123 4.49 3.12 29.33
CA GLY A 123 5.58 3.97 28.82
C GLY A 123 5.14 4.90 27.67
N PRO A 124 6.08 5.42 26.86
CA PRO A 124 5.80 6.40 25.83
C PRO A 124 4.88 5.85 24.73
N LEU A 125 4.16 6.74 24.05
CA LEU A 125 3.39 6.40 22.86
C LEU A 125 4.36 6.04 21.73
N ARG A 126 4.16 4.88 21.10
CA ARG A 126 5.05 4.31 20.09
C ARG A 126 4.54 4.60 18.69
N ILE A 127 5.30 5.39 17.94
CA ILE A 127 4.92 5.86 16.60
C ILE A 127 5.85 5.26 15.57
N LEU A 128 5.29 4.52 14.62
CA LEU A 128 6.00 4.02 13.44
C LEU A 128 5.71 4.92 12.25
N ILE A 129 6.75 5.40 11.56
CA ILE A 129 6.62 6.34 10.44
C ILE A 129 7.32 5.78 9.21
N PHE A 130 6.61 5.73 8.08
CA PHE A 130 7.22 5.39 6.79
C PHE A 130 6.42 5.93 5.60
N GLY A 131 7.12 6.37 4.56
CA GLY A 131 6.54 6.90 3.33
C GLY A 131 6.56 5.94 2.13
N GLY A 132 6.72 4.62 2.38
CA GLY A 132 7.01 3.62 1.36
C GLY A 132 8.53 3.34 1.24
N SER A 133 8.95 2.45 0.33
CA SER A 133 10.35 1.99 0.22
C SER A 133 11.38 3.11 -0.03
N LEU A 134 10.99 4.15 -0.73
CA LEU A 134 11.85 5.30 -1.04
C LEU A 134 11.80 6.39 0.04
N GLY A 135 10.98 6.23 1.07
CA GLY A 135 10.71 7.27 2.05
C GLY A 135 9.72 8.33 1.53
N SER A 136 9.50 9.38 2.32
CA SER A 136 8.69 10.54 1.95
C SER A 136 9.42 11.84 2.31
N LYS A 137 9.73 12.65 1.29
CA LYS A 137 10.38 13.96 1.50
C LYS A 137 9.59 14.82 2.51
N ALA A 138 8.26 14.91 2.33
CA ALA A 138 7.41 15.69 3.23
C ALA A 138 7.48 15.20 4.68
N PHE A 139 7.48 13.87 4.91
CA PHE A 139 7.60 13.33 6.27
C PHE A 139 8.95 13.68 6.88
N ASN A 140 10.03 13.45 6.13
CA ASN A 140 11.39 13.68 6.63
C ASN A 140 11.66 15.14 6.96
N GLN A 141 11.06 16.08 6.22
CA GLN A 141 11.26 17.53 6.44
C GLN A 141 10.33 18.10 7.53
N VAL A 142 9.10 17.63 7.61
CA VAL A 142 8.05 18.25 8.44
C VAL A 142 7.96 17.59 9.81
N LEU A 143 7.94 16.26 9.88
CA LEU A 143 7.60 15.54 11.12
C LEU A 143 8.61 15.76 12.28
N PRO A 144 9.94 15.84 12.07
CA PRO A 144 10.87 16.05 13.17
C PRO A 144 10.60 17.33 13.96
N SER A 145 10.42 18.46 13.27
CA SER A 145 10.13 19.75 13.90
C SER A 145 8.80 19.77 14.63
N MET A 146 7.78 19.06 14.08
CA MET A 146 6.47 18.94 14.71
C MET A 146 6.53 18.14 16.01
N PHE A 147 7.22 16.99 16.02
CA PHE A 147 7.35 16.19 17.24
C PHE A 147 8.10 16.94 18.35
N LYS A 148 9.10 17.74 18.00
CA LYS A 148 9.80 18.61 18.97
C LYS A 148 8.86 19.66 19.60
N LYS A 149 7.87 20.17 18.84
CA LYS A 149 6.87 21.13 19.33
C LYS A 149 5.79 20.52 20.22
N ILE A 150 5.49 19.23 20.10
CA ILE A 150 4.45 18.51 20.89
C ILE A 150 4.93 18.26 22.35
N ASN A 151 6.12 18.70 22.69
CA ASN A 151 6.82 18.41 23.93
C ASN A 151 5.98 18.67 25.19
N GLY A 152 6.09 17.79 26.17
CA GLY A 152 5.73 17.98 27.58
C GLY A 152 4.51 17.21 28.11
N LYS A 153 3.59 16.69 27.28
CA LYS A 153 2.43 15.91 27.79
C LYS A 153 2.47 14.42 27.52
N ASN A 154 3.10 13.97 26.43
CA ASN A 154 3.20 12.55 26.11
C ASN A 154 4.65 12.20 25.73
N LYS A 155 5.32 11.42 26.56
CA LYS A 155 6.62 10.85 26.19
C LYS A 155 6.42 10.01 24.91
N LEU A 156 7.19 10.33 23.85
CA LEU A 156 7.12 9.66 22.57
C LEU A 156 8.28 8.69 22.39
N SER A 157 8.04 7.64 21.62
CA SER A 157 9.09 6.78 21.09
C SER A 157 8.80 6.57 19.60
N ILE A 158 9.72 6.96 18.74
CA ILE A 158 9.52 7.04 17.29
C ILE A 158 10.48 6.11 16.57
N ILE A 159 9.97 5.38 15.58
CA ILE A 159 10.76 4.71 14.56
C ILE A 159 10.40 5.35 13.22
N HIS A 160 11.38 5.95 12.52
CA HIS A 160 11.13 6.68 11.28
C HIS A 160 12.01 6.15 10.14
N GLN A 161 11.36 5.63 9.07
CA GLN A 161 12.04 5.21 7.85
C GLN A 161 12.14 6.37 6.85
N SER A 162 13.37 6.81 6.56
CA SER A 162 13.68 7.94 5.68
C SER A 162 13.68 7.62 4.18
N GLY A 163 13.97 6.37 3.80
CA GLY A 163 14.55 6.03 2.50
C GLY A 163 16.06 6.31 2.47
N GLU A 164 16.77 5.71 1.51
CA GLU A 164 18.24 5.79 1.42
C GLU A 164 18.75 7.23 1.28
N LYS A 165 18.14 8.02 0.38
CA LYS A 165 18.65 9.34 -0.02
C LYS A 165 18.56 10.42 1.05
N MET A 166 17.69 10.26 2.04
CA MET A 166 17.42 11.30 3.04
C MET A 166 17.76 10.87 4.46
N PHE A 167 18.52 9.81 4.61
CA PHE A 167 18.79 9.22 5.92
C PHE A 167 19.56 10.16 6.83
N GLU A 168 20.68 10.73 6.36
CA GLU A 168 21.51 11.64 7.16
C GLU A 168 20.74 12.91 7.53
N LEU A 169 20.04 13.52 6.57
CA LEU A 169 19.21 14.68 6.81
C LEU A 169 18.12 14.42 7.87
N LEU A 170 17.48 13.27 7.81
CA LEU A 170 16.47 12.90 8.81
C LEU A 170 17.11 12.73 10.19
N LYS A 171 18.27 12.08 10.29
CA LYS A 171 19.00 11.87 11.54
C LYS A 171 19.34 13.21 12.19
N GLU A 172 19.94 14.14 11.43
CA GLU A 172 20.25 15.49 11.87
C GLU A 172 19.00 16.26 12.32
N SER A 173 17.89 16.11 11.58
CA SER A 173 16.63 16.78 11.91
C SER A 173 16.05 16.36 13.27
N TYR A 174 16.43 15.20 13.81
CA TYR A 174 16.05 14.76 15.15
C TYR A 174 17.07 15.08 16.24
N GLU A 175 18.22 15.68 15.93
CA GLU A 175 19.19 16.11 16.94
C GLU A 175 18.56 17.06 17.96
N GLY A 176 18.88 16.88 19.23
CA GLY A 176 18.29 17.65 20.33
C GLY A 176 16.83 17.27 20.66
N ALA A 177 16.26 16.19 20.11
CA ALA A 177 14.96 15.69 20.55
C ALA A 177 15.04 15.12 21.97
N ASP A 178 14.07 15.47 22.82
CA ASP A 178 13.98 15.01 24.22
C ASP A 178 13.17 13.70 24.37
N PHE A 179 12.90 13.04 23.26
CA PHE A 179 12.21 11.74 23.17
C PHE A 179 13.03 10.72 22.38
N LYS A 180 12.72 9.43 22.57
CA LYS A 180 13.47 8.35 21.90
C LYS A 180 13.14 8.28 20.41
N VAL A 181 14.17 8.37 19.57
CA VAL A 181 14.04 8.24 18.11
C VAL A 181 15.01 7.19 17.57
N GLU A 182 14.51 6.33 16.70
CA GLU A 182 15.28 5.40 15.88
C GLU A 182 15.02 5.73 14.40
N THR A 183 16.03 6.25 13.69
CA THR A 183 15.96 6.49 12.25
C THR A 183 16.50 5.29 11.48
N ARG A 184 15.83 4.92 10.39
CA ARG A 184 16.23 3.81 9.52
C ARG A 184 16.14 4.19 8.05
N LYS A 185 17.11 3.74 7.25
CA LYS A 185 17.05 3.84 5.78
C LYS A 185 15.89 3.02 5.24
N TYR A 186 15.80 1.77 5.71
CA TYR A 186 14.76 0.81 5.35
C TYR A 186 14.46 -0.12 6.53
N ILE A 187 13.20 -0.55 6.63
CA ILE A 187 12.72 -1.49 7.66
C ILE A 187 12.45 -2.83 7.00
N PHE A 188 13.27 -3.84 7.30
CA PHE A 188 13.12 -5.21 6.78
C PHE A 188 12.15 -6.04 7.61
N ASP A 189 12.13 -5.82 8.92
CA ASP A 189 11.34 -6.54 9.93
C ASP A 189 10.03 -5.78 10.26
N MET A 190 9.25 -5.47 9.22
CA MET A 190 8.03 -4.67 9.35
C MET A 190 7.00 -5.27 10.33
N GLU A 191 6.89 -6.61 10.36
CA GLU A 191 6.02 -7.33 11.29
C GLU A 191 6.37 -7.03 12.75
N LYS A 192 7.66 -6.92 13.08
CA LYS A 192 8.11 -6.53 14.42
C LYS A 192 7.76 -5.08 14.72
N LYS A 193 7.86 -4.20 13.72
CA LYS A 193 7.54 -2.78 13.89
C LYS A 193 6.03 -2.54 14.00
N TYR A 194 5.19 -3.24 13.26
CA TYR A 194 3.75 -3.24 13.48
C TYR A 194 3.39 -3.77 14.88
N ASN A 195 4.05 -4.83 15.32
CA ASN A 195 3.82 -5.38 16.67
C ASN A 195 4.29 -4.42 17.78
N TRP A 196 5.29 -3.61 17.52
CA TRP A 196 5.83 -2.61 18.45
C TRP A 196 4.99 -1.35 18.50
N ALA A 197 4.45 -0.85 17.39
CA ALA A 197 3.78 0.41 17.28
C ALA A 197 2.44 0.46 18.05
N ASP A 198 2.11 1.61 18.59
CA ASP A 198 0.76 1.96 19.06
C ASP A 198 -0.02 2.60 17.92
N ILE A 199 0.66 3.41 17.09
CA ILE A 199 0.07 4.04 15.90
C ILE A 199 1.09 4.11 14.77
N VAL A 200 0.60 4.06 13.54
CA VAL A 200 1.38 4.14 12.30
C VAL A 200 1.05 5.43 11.57
N ILE A 201 2.07 6.19 11.16
CA ILE A 201 1.94 7.33 10.25
C ILE A 201 2.54 6.91 8.92
N ALA A 202 1.72 6.85 7.85
CA ALA A 202 2.18 6.32 6.57
C ALA A 202 1.46 6.93 5.36
N ARG A 203 2.04 6.70 4.17
CA ARG A 203 1.32 6.81 2.90
C ARG A 203 0.30 5.68 2.80
N SER A 204 -0.77 5.90 2.03
CA SER A 204 -1.88 4.95 1.88
C SER A 204 -1.84 4.18 0.54
N GLY A 205 -0.66 3.69 0.19
CA GLY A 205 -0.55 2.73 -0.91
C GLY A 205 -1.35 1.46 -0.61
N ALA A 206 -1.83 0.78 -1.64
CA ALA A 206 -2.71 -0.38 -1.51
C ALA A 206 -2.16 -1.47 -0.57
N LEU A 207 -0.87 -1.83 -0.73
CA LEU A 207 -0.22 -2.82 0.13
C LEU A 207 -0.07 -2.32 1.57
N THR A 208 0.25 -1.03 1.79
CA THR A 208 0.31 -0.44 3.14
C THR A 208 -1.03 -0.56 3.85
N VAL A 209 -2.13 -0.18 3.17
CA VAL A 209 -3.48 -0.31 3.75
C VAL A 209 -3.82 -1.76 4.06
N SER A 210 -3.49 -2.69 3.17
CA SER A 210 -3.70 -4.12 3.40
C SER A 210 -2.87 -4.68 4.56
N GLU A 211 -1.62 -4.24 4.71
CA GLU A 211 -0.76 -4.62 5.84
C GLU A 211 -1.28 -4.05 7.18
N LEU A 212 -1.80 -2.81 7.18
CA LEU A 212 -2.43 -2.20 8.36
C LEU A 212 -3.70 -2.95 8.79
N ILE A 213 -4.51 -3.38 7.83
CA ILE A 213 -5.68 -4.23 8.06
C ILE A 213 -5.25 -5.58 8.67
N ALA A 214 -4.33 -6.27 8.03
CA ALA A 214 -3.91 -7.60 8.45
C ALA A 214 -3.19 -7.59 9.80
N SER A 215 -2.34 -6.62 10.06
CA SER A 215 -1.66 -6.44 11.35
C SER A 215 -2.58 -5.89 12.46
N GLY A 216 -3.76 -5.36 12.09
CA GLY A 216 -4.63 -4.65 13.03
C GLY A 216 -3.91 -3.43 13.60
N SER A 217 -3.45 -2.51 12.78
CA SER A 217 -2.69 -1.34 13.21
C SER A 217 -3.51 -0.06 13.10
N ALA A 218 -3.60 0.69 14.20
CA ALA A 218 -4.14 2.05 14.19
C ALA A 218 -3.26 2.95 13.29
N SER A 219 -3.85 3.87 12.56
CA SER A 219 -3.06 4.69 11.63
C SER A 219 -3.55 6.13 11.46
N ILE A 220 -2.59 7.00 11.13
CA ILE A 220 -2.82 8.31 10.51
C ILE A 220 -2.25 8.22 9.11
N LEU A 221 -3.11 8.32 8.12
CA LEU A 221 -2.74 8.13 6.72
C LEU A 221 -2.64 9.48 6.02
N ILE A 222 -1.51 9.69 5.35
CA ILE A 222 -1.23 10.87 4.56
C ILE A 222 -1.12 10.44 3.08
N PRO A 223 -2.21 10.48 2.31
CA PRO A 223 -2.22 10.11 0.90
C PRO A 223 -1.20 10.92 0.10
N TYR A 224 -0.52 10.27 -0.85
CA TYR A 224 0.41 10.95 -1.75
C TYR A 224 -0.38 11.90 -2.68
N PRO A 225 -0.06 13.21 -2.72
CA PRO A 225 -0.89 14.20 -3.40
C PRO A 225 -0.91 14.05 -4.93
N PHE A 226 0.10 13.41 -5.51
CA PHE A 226 0.21 13.16 -6.95
C PHE A 226 -0.20 11.73 -7.33
N ALA A 227 -0.92 11.04 -6.45
CA ALA A 227 -1.45 9.71 -6.76
C ALA A 227 -2.50 9.81 -7.87
N VAL A 228 -2.33 8.96 -8.87
CA VAL A 228 -3.24 8.88 -10.03
C VAL A 228 -4.67 8.66 -9.56
N ASP A 229 -5.61 9.47 -10.04
CA ASP A 229 -7.03 9.40 -9.69
C ASP A 229 -7.27 9.43 -8.16
N ASP A 230 -6.33 10.04 -7.41
CA ASP A 230 -6.35 10.14 -5.94
C ASP A 230 -6.53 8.77 -5.23
N HIS A 231 -6.10 7.67 -5.89
CA HIS A 231 -6.35 6.31 -5.40
C HIS A 231 -5.85 6.08 -3.97
N GLN A 232 -4.78 6.77 -3.52
CA GLN A 232 -4.31 6.65 -2.15
C GLN A 232 -5.31 7.21 -1.13
N PHE A 233 -6.01 8.29 -1.46
CA PHE A 233 -7.07 8.80 -0.59
C PHE A 233 -8.20 7.78 -0.45
N PHE A 234 -8.64 7.20 -1.55
CA PHE A 234 -9.70 6.20 -1.52
C PHE A 234 -9.28 4.91 -0.82
N ASN A 235 -8.03 4.49 -0.94
CA ASN A 235 -7.50 3.37 -0.15
C ASN A 235 -7.54 3.69 1.35
N ALA A 236 -7.11 4.91 1.76
CA ALA A 236 -7.15 5.35 3.15
C ALA A 236 -8.58 5.43 3.69
N LYS A 237 -9.53 5.82 2.84
CA LYS A 237 -10.94 5.98 3.20
C LYS A 237 -11.55 4.68 3.75
N ILE A 238 -11.11 3.52 3.28
CA ILE A 238 -11.56 2.20 3.77
C ILE A 238 -11.31 2.07 5.28
N LEU A 239 -10.09 2.38 5.72
CA LEU A 239 -9.74 2.34 7.15
C LEU A 239 -10.43 3.47 7.94
N LYS A 240 -10.57 4.65 7.34
CA LYS A 240 -11.24 5.77 7.98
C LYS A 240 -12.73 5.49 8.23
N ASP A 241 -13.44 5.00 7.22
CA ASP A 241 -14.87 4.69 7.32
C ASP A 241 -15.16 3.60 8.38
N ALA A 242 -14.22 2.66 8.56
CA ALA A 242 -14.25 1.69 9.65
C ALA A 242 -13.86 2.30 11.02
N GLY A 243 -13.39 3.53 11.08
CA GLY A 243 -12.87 4.16 12.30
C GLY A 243 -11.52 3.60 12.77
N ALA A 244 -10.74 3.02 11.85
CA ALA A 244 -9.42 2.44 12.07
C ALA A 244 -8.27 3.40 11.74
N ALA A 245 -8.56 4.50 11.02
CA ALA A 245 -7.57 5.50 10.64
C ALA A 245 -8.13 6.92 10.67
N GLU A 246 -7.22 7.88 10.83
CA GLU A 246 -7.45 9.28 10.46
C GLU A 246 -6.76 9.57 9.11
N ILE A 247 -7.33 10.48 8.32
CA ILE A 247 -6.74 10.93 7.06
C ILE A 247 -6.36 12.40 7.16
N ILE A 248 -5.12 12.72 6.81
CA ILE A 248 -4.62 14.09 6.73
C ILE A 248 -4.07 14.29 5.33
N ARG A 249 -4.51 15.34 4.63
CA ARG A 249 -3.89 15.74 3.35
C ARG A 249 -2.51 16.32 3.61
N GLU A 250 -1.56 16.06 2.72
CA GLU A 250 -0.17 16.52 2.91
C GLU A 250 -0.07 18.03 3.12
N LYS A 251 -0.89 18.84 2.45
CA LYS A 251 -0.95 20.30 2.62
C LYS A 251 -1.37 20.75 4.02
N ASP A 252 -2.11 19.89 4.75
CA ASP A 252 -2.63 20.18 6.09
C ASP A 252 -1.79 19.46 7.19
N LEU A 253 -0.63 18.91 6.83
CA LEU A 253 0.13 18.00 7.68
C LEU A 253 0.56 18.68 8.99
N GLU A 254 1.13 19.89 8.94
CA GLU A 254 1.63 20.58 10.13
C GLU A 254 0.51 20.90 11.11
N GLU A 255 -0.58 21.46 10.63
CA GLU A 255 -1.69 21.89 11.47
C GLU A 255 -2.45 20.71 12.09
N LYS A 256 -2.89 19.77 11.24
CA LYS A 256 -3.82 18.72 11.66
C LYS A 256 -3.14 17.55 12.38
N LEU A 257 -1.87 17.25 12.10
CA LEU A 257 -1.21 16.12 12.76
C LEU A 257 -0.98 16.39 14.24
N VAL A 258 -0.54 17.59 14.60
CA VAL A 258 -0.38 17.99 16.02
C VAL A 258 -1.70 17.83 16.77
N LEU A 259 -2.80 18.37 16.20
CA LEU A 259 -4.13 18.27 16.81
C LEU A 259 -4.59 16.82 17.00
N ASN A 260 -4.29 15.96 16.01
CA ASN A 260 -4.63 14.54 16.11
C ASN A 260 -3.79 13.83 17.17
N LEU A 261 -2.48 14.06 17.20
CA LEU A 261 -1.57 13.39 18.15
C LEU A 261 -1.82 13.78 19.59
N VAL A 262 -2.15 15.05 19.86
CA VAL A 262 -2.50 15.51 21.22
C VAL A 262 -3.77 14.85 21.74
N LYS A 263 -4.72 14.51 20.87
CA LYS A 263 -5.99 13.83 21.21
C LYS A 263 -5.86 12.30 21.26
N LEU A 264 -4.68 11.75 20.93
CA LEU A 264 -4.46 10.30 20.94
C LEU A 264 -3.99 9.85 22.31
N ASP A 265 -4.66 8.86 22.83
CA ASP A 265 -4.18 8.01 23.90
C ASP A 265 -4.08 6.54 23.42
N ARG A 266 -3.48 5.70 24.24
CA ARG A 266 -3.28 4.29 23.90
C ARG A 266 -4.61 3.53 23.78
N LYS A 267 -5.64 3.92 24.51
CA LYS A 267 -6.98 3.31 24.42
C LYS A 267 -7.64 3.58 23.08
N LYS A 268 -7.51 4.81 22.58
CA LYS A 268 -7.99 5.19 21.26
C LYS A 268 -7.23 4.42 20.16
N CYS A 269 -5.90 4.30 20.30
CA CYS A 269 -5.08 3.49 19.37
C CYS A 269 -5.51 2.00 19.39
N GLU A 270 -5.77 1.42 20.56
CA GLU A 270 -6.27 0.05 20.67
C GLU A 270 -7.61 -0.13 19.95
N ASN A 271 -8.57 0.78 20.18
CA ASN A 271 -9.86 0.72 19.51
C ASN A 271 -9.75 0.83 17.99
N MET A 272 -8.93 1.74 17.48
CA MET A 272 -8.65 1.85 16.04
C MET A 272 -7.99 0.58 15.49
N ALA A 273 -7.05 0.00 16.23
CA ALA A 273 -6.35 -1.22 15.83
C ALA A 273 -7.30 -2.44 15.78
N LEU A 274 -8.24 -2.55 16.70
CA LEU A 274 -9.28 -3.59 16.69
C LEU A 274 -10.16 -3.46 15.44
N LYS A 275 -10.63 -2.25 15.14
CA LYS A 275 -11.43 -1.98 13.95
C LYS A 275 -10.67 -2.28 12.66
N ALA A 276 -9.36 -1.97 12.61
CA ALA A 276 -8.54 -2.38 11.47
C ALA A 276 -8.51 -3.90 11.31
N LYS A 277 -8.34 -4.65 12.41
CA LYS A 277 -8.27 -6.11 12.38
C LYS A 277 -9.59 -6.76 11.95
N GLU A 278 -10.73 -6.16 12.27
CA GLU A 278 -12.06 -6.64 11.86
C GLU A 278 -12.27 -6.63 10.34
N LEU A 279 -11.55 -5.76 9.61
CA LEU A 279 -11.58 -5.73 8.14
C LEU A 279 -10.82 -6.89 7.50
N HIS A 280 -9.97 -7.61 8.25
CA HIS A 280 -9.17 -8.71 7.74
C HIS A 280 -9.98 -10.00 7.67
N SER A 281 -10.43 -10.38 6.48
CA SER A 281 -11.34 -11.51 6.27
C SER A 281 -10.85 -12.51 5.22
N TYR A 282 -9.71 -12.27 4.55
CA TYR A 282 -9.30 -13.05 3.39
C TYR A 282 -7.84 -13.49 3.44
N ASP A 283 -7.56 -14.72 3.00
CA ASP A 283 -6.24 -15.18 2.57
C ASP A 283 -6.18 -15.08 1.03
N ALA A 284 -5.69 -13.94 0.54
CA ALA A 284 -5.62 -13.67 -0.89
C ALA A 284 -4.78 -14.72 -1.64
N CYS A 285 -3.70 -15.20 -1.03
CA CYS A 285 -2.82 -16.20 -1.66
C CYS A 285 -3.55 -17.54 -1.84
N ALA A 286 -4.24 -18.02 -0.81
CA ALA A 286 -5.00 -19.27 -0.88
C ALA A 286 -6.13 -19.17 -1.92
N GLU A 287 -6.84 -18.05 -1.98
CA GLU A 287 -7.93 -17.85 -2.95
C GLU A 287 -7.41 -17.80 -4.40
N VAL A 288 -6.29 -17.13 -4.66
CA VAL A 288 -5.65 -17.13 -5.99
C VAL A 288 -5.24 -18.55 -6.36
N LEU A 289 -4.54 -19.29 -5.48
CA LEU A 289 -4.10 -20.67 -5.75
C LEU A 289 -5.26 -21.60 -6.05
N LYS A 290 -6.36 -21.49 -5.30
CA LYS A 290 -7.58 -22.28 -5.53
C LYS A 290 -8.11 -22.08 -6.96
N VAL A 291 -8.19 -20.85 -7.42
CA VAL A 291 -8.68 -20.55 -8.77
C VAL A 291 -7.67 -20.96 -9.84
N CYS A 292 -6.36 -20.78 -9.61
CA CYS A 292 -5.33 -21.27 -10.51
C CYS A 292 -5.46 -22.77 -10.74
N ASN A 293 -5.62 -23.56 -9.67
CA ASN A 293 -5.82 -25.01 -9.76
C ASN A 293 -7.09 -25.40 -10.51
N THR A 294 -8.16 -24.60 -10.39
CA THR A 294 -9.41 -24.84 -11.13
C THR A 294 -9.27 -24.55 -12.62
N LEU A 295 -8.56 -23.46 -12.98
CA LEU A 295 -8.40 -23.06 -14.38
C LEU A 295 -7.36 -23.88 -15.16
N LEU A 296 -6.50 -24.60 -14.46
CA LEU A 296 -5.44 -25.45 -15.03
C LEU A 296 -5.84 -26.92 -15.22
N LYS A 297 -6.97 -27.32 -14.62
CA LYS A 297 -7.63 -28.60 -14.91
C LYS A 297 -8.36 -28.54 -16.24
#